data_461ee4a3143f7f88e07fdef17e5c1649
#
_entry.id   461ee4a3143f7f88e07fdef17e5c1649
#
_cell.length_a   1.000
_cell.length_b   1.000
_cell.length_c   1.000
_cell.angle_alpha   90.00
_cell.angle_beta   90.00
_cell.angle_gamma   90.00
#
_symmetry.space_group_name_H-M   'P 1'
#
loop_
_entity.id
_entity.type
_entity.pdbx_description
1 polymer ?
#
loop_
_entity_poly.entity_id
_entity_poly.type
_entity_poly.pdbx_seq_one_letter_code
_entity_poly.pdbx_strand_id
1 'polypeptide(L)'
;MKILVTGGAGFIGSNIVDELIDKKHKVVIVDNLATGNIKNVNKKAKFYKVSVCDKKKIDDIFKKEKIDIVIHHAAQLDVRKSVADPCFDADVNIKGALNILEACKNTKVKKIIFSSSGGTIYGECGLKAPDEKAFANPLSPYGVAKLSVEHYIKAYSALYGLKYTILRYGNVYGPRQDVNGEAGVVAIFIGKMTANKDILFSVTVNS
;
A
#
# COMPACT_ATOMS: atom_id res chain seq x y z
N MET A 1 16.02 11.85 -8.83
CA MET A 1 16.02 10.39 -8.57
C MET A 1 14.97 9.74 -9.43
N LYS A 2 15.12 8.44 -9.74
CA LYS A 2 14.07 7.65 -10.37
C LYS A 2 13.36 6.80 -9.31
N ILE A 3 12.06 7.01 -9.15
CA ILE A 3 11.25 6.42 -8.08
C ILE A 3 10.18 5.52 -8.70
N LEU A 4 10.09 4.28 -8.24
CA LEU A 4 9.03 3.36 -8.63
C LEU A 4 7.94 3.38 -7.55
N VAL A 5 6.69 3.59 -7.98
CA VAL A 5 5.50 3.52 -7.11
C VAL A 5 4.65 2.33 -7.58
N THR A 6 4.55 1.30 -6.75
CA THR A 6 3.56 0.25 -6.98
C THR A 6 2.21 0.68 -6.43
N GLY A 7 1.11 0.31 -7.09
CA GLY A 7 -0.22 0.81 -6.72
C GLY A 7 -0.42 2.30 -7.06
N GLY A 8 0.38 2.82 -8.02
CA GLY A 8 0.37 4.24 -8.37
C GLY A 8 -0.83 4.72 -9.17
N ALA A 9 -1.77 3.83 -9.56
CA ALA A 9 -3.07 4.19 -10.13
C ALA A 9 -4.20 4.18 -9.07
N GLY A 10 -3.91 3.75 -7.84
CA GLY A 10 -4.83 3.77 -6.71
C GLY A 10 -4.95 5.15 -6.06
N PHE A 11 -5.80 5.24 -5.04
CA PHE A 11 -6.06 6.47 -4.29
C PHE A 11 -4.75 7.10 -3.73
N ILE A 12 -4.10 6.43 -2.80
CA ILE A 12 -2.91 6.99 -2.12
C ILE A 12 -1.75 7.12 -3.10
N GLY A 13 -1.47 6.05 -3.87
CA GLY A 13 -0.33 6.00 -4.77
C GLY A 13 -0.34 7.08 -5.83
N SER A 14 -1.50 7.41 -6.40
CA SER A 14 -1.60 8.45 -7.44
C SER A 14 -1.36 9.87 -6.92
N ASN A 15 -1.78 10.17 -5.68
CA ASN A 15 -1.46 11.45 -5.05
C ASN A 15 0.04 11.58 -4.77
N ILE A 16 0.68 10.49 -4.33
CA ILE A 16 2.14 10.45 -4.14
C ILE A 16 2.88 10.65 -5.47
N VAL A 17 2.41 10.00 -6.54
CA VAL A 17 2.99 10.16 -7.89
C VAL A 17 2.97 11.62 -8.33
N ASP A 18 1.85 12.32 -8.16
CA ASP A 18 1.73 13.72 -8.54
C ASP A 18 2.71 14.60 -7.78
N GLU A 19 2.78 14.44 -6.45
CA GLU A 19 3.73 15.17 -5.59
C GLU A 19 5.19 14.92 -5.97
N LEU A 20 5.54 13.66 -6.30
CA LEU A 20 6.90 13.32 -6.74
C LEU A 20 7.26 13.97 -8.08
N ILE A 21 6.30 14.02 -9.01
CA ILE A 21 6.49 14.67 -10.31
C ILE A 21 6.65 16.19 -10.14
N ASP A 22 5.86 16.82 -9.29
CA ASP A 22 5.95 18.25 -9.00
C ASP A 22 7.30 18.59 -8.36
N LYS A 23 7.85 17.69 -7.55
CA LYS A 23 9.23 17.75 -7.01
C LYS A 23 10.30 17.35 -8.02
N LYS A 24 9.98 17.24 -9.32
CA LYS A 24 10.91 16.97 -10.42
C LYS A 24 11.59 15.58 -10.36
N HIS A 25 10.97 14.60 -9.72
CA HIS A 25 11.45 13.23 -9.80
C HIS A 25 10.97 12.54 -11.08
N LYS A 26 11.75 11.56 -11.56
CA LYS A 26 11.30 10.64 -12.61
C LYS A 26 10.52 9.51 -11.95
N VAL A 27 9.26 9.35 -12.32
CA VAL A 27 8.37 8.37 -11.69
C VAL A 27 8.05 7.23 -12.65
N VAL A 28 8.13 6.01 -12.14
CA VAL A 28 7.68 4.77 -12.77
C VAL A 28 6.53 4.23 -11.94
N ILE A 29 5.41 3.92 -12.60
CA ILE A 29 4.24 3.32 -11.95
C ILE A 29 4.14 1.85 -12.36
N VAL A 30 3.90 0.98 -11.39
CA VAL A 30 3.49 -0.42 -11.59
C VAL A 30 2.12 -0.61 -10.92
N ASP A 31 1.11 -0.96 -11.70
CA ASP A 31 -0.24 -1.19 -11.21
C ASP A 31 -0.97 -2.14 -12.17
N ASN A 32 -1.74 -3.10 -11.66
CA ASN A 32 -2.52 -4.02 -12.48
C ASN A 32 -3.94 -3.53 -12.79
N LEU A 33 -4.33 -2.40 -12.21
CA LEU A 33 -5.66 -1.80 -12.30
C LEU A 33 -6.79 -2.67 -11.72
N ALA A 34 -6.48 -3.56 -10.76
CA ALA A 34 -7.51 -4.37 -10.10
C ALA A 34 -8.49 -3.49 -9.28
N THR A 35 -7.96 -2.47 -8.60
CA THR A 35 -8.72 -1.42 -7.88
C THR A 35 -8.31 -0.02 -8.30
N GLY A 36 -7.15 0.10 -8.94
CA GLY A 36 -6.64 1.35 -9.49
C GLY A 36 -7.43 1.81 -10.73
N ASN A 37 -7.42 3.12 -10.99
CA ASN A 37 -8.08 3.71 -12.14
C ASN A 37 -7.04 4.32 -13.08
N ILE A 38 -7.12 3.95 -14.36
CA ILE A 38 -6.22 4.49 -15.41
C ILE A 38 -6.27 6.02 -15.49
N LYS A 39 -7.40 6.65 -15.16
CA LYS A 39 -7.57 8.10 -15.14
C LYS A 39 -6.69 8.79 -14.07
N ASN A 40 -6.27 8.04 -13.04
CA ASN A 40 -5.40 8.55 -11.99
C ASN A 40 -3.91 8.50 -12.38
N VAL A 41 -3.58 7.84 -13.49
CA VAL A 41 -2.19 7.72 -13.94
C VAL A 41 -1.71 9.06 -14.49
N ASN A 42 -0.72 9.66 -13.84
CA ASN A 42 -0.13 10.90 -14.32
C ASN A 42 0.61 10.68 -15.65
N LYS A 43 0.27 11.48 -16.66
CA LYS A 43 0.82 11.38 -18.04
C LYS A 43 2.35 11.60 -18.11
N LYS A 44 2.95 12.23 -17.11
CA LYS A 44 4.41 12.45 -17.02
C LYS A 44 5.13 11.25 -16.39
N ALA A 45 4.42 10.30 -15.79
CA ALA A 45 4.99 9.07 -15.25
C ALA A 45 5.04 7.98 -16.32
N LYS A 46 6.02 7.08 -16.22
CA LYS A 46 6.07 5.88 -17.04
C LYS A 46 5.21 4.81 -16.40
N PHE A 47 4.20 4.33 -17.11
CA PHE A 47 3.24 3.37 -16.58
C PHE A 47 3.45 1.96 -17.14
N TYR A 48 3.42 0.98 -16.25
CA TYR A 48 3.42 -0.46 -16.54
C TYR A 48 2.18 -1.11 -15.93
N LYS A 49 1.29 -1.62 -16.79
CA LYS A 49 0.14 -2.41 -16.35
C LYS A 49 0.59 -3.84 -16.02
N VAL A 50 1.08 -4.04 -14.80
CA VAL A 50 1.69 -5.30 -14.33
C VAL A 50 1.29 -5.56 -12.89
N SER A 51 1.02 -6.82 -12.55
CA SER A 51 0.84 -7.27 -11.17
C SER A 51 2.18 -7.43 -10.47
N VAL A 52 2.27 -7.07 -9.19
CA VAL A 52 3.45 -7.35 -8.34
C VAL A 52 3.69 -8.86 -8.17
N CYS A 53 2.68 -9.69 -8.43
CA CYS A 53 2.81 -11.15 -8.43
C CYS A 53 3.54 -11.70 -9.66
N ASP A 54 3.65 -10.94 -10.75
CA ASP A 54 4.38 -11.34 -11.96
C ASP A 54 5.87 -11.06 -11.81
N LYS A 55 6.56 -11.99 -11.14
CA LYS A 55 7.99 -11.86 -10.82
C LYS A 55 8.84 -11.51 -12.05
N LYS A 56 8.60 -12.18 -13.19
CA LYS A 56 9.40 -11.98 -14.40
C LYS A 56 9.28 -10.55 -14.91
N LYS A 57 8.06 -10.03 -15.05
CA LYS A 57 7.85 -8.65 -15.50
C LYS A 57 8.37 -7.62 -14.49
N ILE A 58 8.28 -7.88 -13.20
CA ILE A 58 8.87 -7.01 -12.17
C ILE A 58 10.39 -6.97 -12.34
N ASP A 59 11.06 -8.11 -12.44
CA ASP A 59 12.51 -8.18 -12.63
C ASP A 59 12.95 -7.41 -13.92
N ASP A 60 12.21 -7.58 -15.02
CA ASP A 60 12.48 -6.89 -16.29
C ASP A 60 12.33 -5.36 -16.18
N ILE A 61 11.29 -4.89 -15.47
CA ILE A 61 11.09 -3.46 -15.21
C ILE A 61 12.25 -2.88 -14.40
N PHE A 62 12.65 -3.55 -13.32
CA PHE A 62 13.72 -3.05 -12.46
C PHE A 62 15.06 -2.98 -13.20
N LYS A 63 15.41 -3.99 -13.99
CA LYS A 63 16.61 -3.99 -14.83
C LYS A 63 16.60 -2.86 -15.84
N LYS A 64 15.46 -2.65 -16.52
CA LYS A 64 15.29 -1.62 -17.55
C LYS A 64 15.31 -0.21 -16.98
N GLU A 65 14.63 0.01 -15.86
CA GLU A 65 14.39 1.37 -15.36
C GLU A 65 15.48 1.91 -14.43
N LYS A 66 16.34 1.06 -13.86
CA LYS A 66 17.40 1.47 -12.92
C LYS A 66 16.83 2.35 -11.80
N ILE A 67 16.02 1.76 -10.94
CA ILE A 67 15.24 2.43 -9.88
C ILE A 67 16.18 2.81 -8.71
N ASP A 68 16.07 4.04 -8.22
CA ASP A 68 16.78 4.49 -7.01
C ASP A 68 16.01 4.16 -5.74
N ILE A 69 14.68 4.40 -5.73
CA ILE A 69 13.80 4.26 -4.56
C ILE A 69 12.52 3.56 -5.00
N VAL A 70 12.02 2.67 -4.14
CA VAL A 70 10.71 2.04 -4.30
C VAL A 70 9.75 2.56 -3.22
N ILE A 71 8.53 2.93 -3.64
CA ILE A 71 7.39 3.20 -2.76
C ILE A 71 6.35 2.13 -3.03
N HIS A 72 6.18 1.20 -2.09
CA HIS A 72 5.35 0.02 -2.28
C HIS A 72 3.98 0.18 -1.64
N HIS A 73 2.97 0.51 -2.49
CA HIS A 73 1.56 0.68 -2.09
C HIS A 73 0.63 -0.37 -2.70
N ALA A 74 1.06 -1.14 -3.70
CA ALA A 74 0.23 -2.20 -4.27
C ALA A 74 -0.11 -3.24 -3.19
N ALA A 75 -1.40 -3.49 -3.00
CA ALA A 75 -1.91 -4.44 -2.03
C ALA A 75 -3.32 -4.91 -2.41
N GLN A 76 -3.71 -6.09 -1.99
CA GLN A 76 -5.08 -6.43 -1.69
C GLN A 76 -5.40 -5.74 -0.34
N LEU A 77 -6.39 -4.86 -0.27
CA LEU A 77 -6.61 -3.99 0.88
C LEU A 77 -7.90 -4.30 1.68
N ASP A 78 -8.81 -5.09 1.11
CA ASP A 78 -10.08 -5.44 1.73
C ASP A 78 -9.88 -6.53 2.79
N VAL A 79 -10.09 -6.17 4.06
CA VAL A 79 -9.93 -7.08 5.21
C VAL A 79 -10.92 -8.25 5.11
N ARG A 80 -12.17 -8.02 4.67
CA ARG A 80 -13.19 -9.07 4.54
C ARG A 80 -12.78 -10.06 3.45
N LYS A 81 -12.25 -9.58 2.34
CA LYS A 81 -11.72 -10.42 1.27
C LYS A 81 -10.52 -11.23 1.75
N SER A 82 -9.65 -10.68 2.61
CA SER A 82 -8.53 -11.43 3.19
C SER A 82 -8.99 -12.59 4.07
N VAL A 83 -10.12 -12.43 4.77
CA VAL A 83 -10.72 -13.51 5.57
C VAL A 83 -11.37 -14.57 4.67
N ALA A 84 -12.04 -14.16 3.60
CA ALA A 84 -12.69 -15.08 2.66
C ALA A 84 -11.68 -15.88 1.81
N ASP A 85 -10.55 -15.29 1.45
CA ASP A 85 -9.49 -15.93 0.65
C ASP A 85 -8.10 -15.49 1.15
N PRO A 86 -7.61 -16.09 2.25
CA PRO A 86 -6.32 -15.74 2.83
C PRO A 86 -5.13 -16.15 1.93
N CYS A 87 -5.29 -17.15 1.08
CA CYS A 87 -4.25 -17.55 0.14
C CYS A 87 -4.04 -16.49 -0.94
N PHE A 88 -5.11 -15.97 -1.51
CA PHE A 88 -5.04 -14.85 -2.45
C PHE A 88 -4.44 -13.60 -1.80
N ASP A 89 -4.85 -13.29 -0.56
CA ASP A 89 -4.27 -12.16 0.20
C ASP A 89 -2.76 -12.32 0.38
N ALA A 90 -2.30 -13.51 0.80
CA ALA A 90 -0.88 -13.81 0.98
C ALA A 90 -0.11 -13.76 -0.36
N ASP A 91 -0.69 -14.26 -1.45
CA ASP A 91 -0.06 -14.17 -2.78
C ASP A 91 0.16 -12.73 -3.21
N VAL A 92 -0.82 -11.85 -3.03
CA VAL A 92 -0.69 -10.44 -3.41
C VAL A 92 0.19 -9.68 -2.42
N ASN A 93 -0.09 -9.78 -1.13
CA ASN A 93 0.50 -8.91 -0.12
C ASN A 93 1.89 -9.39 0.33
N ILE A 94 2.11 -10.69 0.51
CA ILE A 94 3.41 -11.24 0.94
C ILE A 94 4.28 -11.56 -0.27
N LYS A 95 3.84 -12.46 -1.14
CA LYS A 95 4.63 -12.91 -2.28
C LYS A 95 4.88 -11.77 -3.29
N GLY A 96 3.88 -10.90 -3.52
CA GLY A 96 4.06 -9.70 -4.32
C GLY A 96 5.13 -8.76 -3.75
N ALA A 97 5.12 -8.53 -2.42
CA ALA A 97 6.14 -7.73 -1.76
C ALA A 97 7.54 -8.38 -1.82
N LEU A 98 7.62 -9.72 -1.69
CA LEU A 98 8.88 -10.45 -1.85
C LEU A 98 9.45 -10.31 -3.26
N ASN A 99 8.63 -10.34 -4.30
CA ASN A 99 9.08 -10.07 -5.66
C ASN A 99 9.72 -8.67 -5.80
N ILE A 100 9.13 -7.67 -5.15
CA ILE A 100 9.67 -6.31 -5.12
C ILE A 100 11.00 -6.27 -4.33
N LEU A 101 11.07 -6.92 -3.17
CA LEU A 101 12.29 -6.97 -2.35
C LEU A 101 13.44 -7.68 -3.08
N GLU A 102 13.18 -8.80 -3.74
CA GLU A 102 14.16 -9.50 -4.57
C GLU A 102 14.66 -8.61 -5.73
N ALA A 103 13.75 -7.92 -6.41
CA ALA A 103 14.12 -6.98 -7.47
C ALA A 103 14.98 -5.82 -6.93
N CYS A 104 14.64 -5.28 -5.74
CA CYS A 104 15.43 -4.26 -5.07
C CYS A 104 16.85 -4.75 -4.77
N LYS A 105 17.00 -5.94 -4.19
CA LYS A 105 18.29 -6.57 -3.90
C LYS A 105 19.12 -6.74 -5.17
N ASN A 106 18.53 -7.36 -6.20
CA ASN A 106 19.23 -7.70 -7.44
C ASN A 106 19.66 -6.48 -8.26
N THR A 107 18.96 -5.35 -8.13
CA THR A 107 19.27 -4.10 -8.86
C THR A 107 19.86 -3.00 -7.99
N LYS A 108 20.18 -3.31 -6.72
CA LYS A 108 20.82 -2.40 -5.76
C LYS A 108 20.02 -1.11 -5.53
N VAL A 109 18.69 -1.24 -5.40
CA VAL A 109 17.84 -0.12 -4.99
C VAL A 109 18.30 0.43 -3.64
N LYS A 110 18.37 1.74 -3.51
CA LYS A 110 18.92 2.41 -2.31
C LYS A 110 17.99 2.34 -1.11
N LYS A 111 16.67 2.41 -1.36
CA LYS A 111 15.68 2.48 -0.27
C LYS A 111 14.31 1.97 -0.72
N ILE A 112 13.62 1.27 0.15
CA ILE A 112 12.20 0.96 0.04
C ILE A 112 11.38 1.72 1.10
N ILE A 113 10.24 2.27 0.69
CA ILE A 113 9.21 2.85 1.57
C ILE A 113 7.98 1.96 1.43
N PHE A 114 7.53 1.40 2.54
CA PHE A 114 6.43 0.43 2.55
C PHE A 114 5.20 0.98 3.29
N SER A 115 4.04 0.87 2.64
CA SER A 115 2.75 1.16 3.28
C SER A 115 2.28 -0.03 4.10
N SER A 116 2.48 0.05 5.39
CA SER A 116 1.92 -0.84 6.39
C SER A 116 0.58 -0.29 6.92
N SER A 117 0.01 -0.90 7.94
CA SER A 117 -1.32 -0.53 8.45
C SER A 117 -1.31 -0.38 9.96
N GLY A 118 -1.51 0.85 10.45
CA GLY A 118 -1.74 1.10 11.88
C GLY A 118 -3.10 0.60 12.36
N GLY A 119 -4.09 0.50 11.46
CA GLY A 119 -5.43 0.06 11.82
C GLY A 119 -5.61 -1.46 11.98
N THR A 120 -4.65 -2.29 11.52
CA THR A 120 -4.83 -3.75 11.52
C THR A 120 -3.71 -4.54 12.17
N ILE A 121 -2.54 -3.91 12.42
CA ILE A 121 -1.36 -4.62 12.95
C ILE A 121 -1.44 -4.83 14.45
N TYR A 122 -2.03 -3.90 15.19
CA TYR A 122 -1.99 -3.93 16.65
C TYR A 122 -3.08 -4.78 17.30
N GLY A 123 -4.09 -5.21 16.53
CA GLY A 123 -5.27 -5.90 17.07
C GLY A 123 -6.16 -4.96 17.87
N GLU A 124 -6.77 -5.49 18.94
CA GLU A 124 -7.61 -4.69 19.84
C GLU A 124 -6.74 -3.88 20.81
N CYS A 125 -6.80 -2.56 20.71
CA CYS A 125 -5.94 -1.65 21.48
C CYS A 125 -6.66 -0.94 22.64
N GLY A 126 -7.93 -1.23 22.87
CA GLY A 126 -8.76 -0.51 23.85
C GLY A 126 -8.88 0.98 23.50
N LEU A 127 -8.95 1.83 24.53
CA LEU A 127 -9.15 3.29 24.35
C LEU A 127 -7.85 4.05 24.05
N LYS A 128 -6.70 3.45 24.28
CA LYS A 128 -5.39 4.12 24.08
C LYS A 128 -4.86 3.80 22.70
N ALA A 129 -4.60 4.83 21.91
CA ALA A 129 -3.94 4.68 20.60
C ALA A 129 -2.53 4.07 20.80
N PRO A 130 -2.18 2.98 20.08
CA PRO A 130 -0.87 2.38 20.15
C PRO A 130 0.19 3.29 19.49
N ASP A 131 1.40 3.27 20.03
CA ASP A 131 2.58 3.81 19.36
C ASP A 131 3.30 2.72 18.54
N GLU A 132 4.37 3.08 17.85
CA GLU A 132 5.13 2.14 17.00
C GLU A 132 5.86 1.04 17.79
N LYS A 133 5.98 1.16 19.11
CA LYS A 133 6.60 0.18 20.01
C LYS A 133 5.60 -0.81 20.60
N ALA A 134 4.30 -0.52 20.45
CA ALA A 134 3.26 -1.41 20.95
C ALA A 134 3.36 -2.79 20.30
N PHE A 135 2.99 -3.81 21.06
CA PHE A 135 3.02 -5.19 20.59
C PHE A 135 2.05 -5.36 19.40
N ALA A 136 2.57 -5.90 18.31
CA ALA A 136 1.78 -6.18 17.11
C ALA A 136 1.08 -7.54 17.25
N ASN A 137 -0.25 -7.54 17.21
CA ASN A 137 -1.10 -8.74 17.33
C ASN A 137 -2.25 -8.70 16.32
N PRO A 138 -1.97 -8.81 15.01
CA PRO A 138 -3.00 -8.68 13.98
C PRO A 138 -4.03 -9.81 14.07
N LEU A 139 -5.32 -9.45 13.91
CA LEU A 139 -6.46 -10.36 13.99
C LEU A 139 -7.05 -10.70 12.61
N SER A 140 -6.44 -10.27 11.53
CA SER A 140 -6.90 -10.57 10.16
C SER A 140 -5.74 -11.04 9.28
N PRO A 141 -6.00 -11.87 8.24
CA PRO A 141 -4.98 -12.27 7.28
C PRO A 141 -4.27 -11.08 6.64
N TYR A 142 -5.00 -10.01 6.30
CA TYR A 142 -4.43 -8.75 5.81
C TYR A 142 -3.44 -8.15 6.80
N GLY A 143 -3.80 -8.04 8.08
CA GLY A 143 -2.91 -7.52 9.14
C GLY A 143 -1.67 -8.39 9.33
N VAL A 144 -1.85 -9.72 9.32
CA VAL A 144 -0.74 -10.70 9.36
C VAL A 144 0.18 -10.51 8.16
N ALA A 145 -0.37 -10.37 6.95
CA ALA A 145 0.42 -10.15 5.74
C ALA A 145 1.24 -8.86 5.82
N LYS A 146 0.63 -7.75 6.26
CA LYS A 146 1.34 -6.47 6.43
C LYS A 146 2.49 -6.59 7.44
N LEU A 147 2.24 -7.19 8.61
CA LEU A 147 3.27 -7.41 9.62
C LEU A 147 4.39 -8.33 9.12
N SER A 148 4.04 -9.40 8.41
CA SER A 148 5.03 -10.31 7.81
C SER A 148 5.97 -9.57 6.86
N VAL A 149 5.44 -8.67 6.01
CA VAL A 149 6.26 -7.86 5.10
C VAL A 149 7.17 -6.90 5.87
N GLU A 150 6.74 -6.31 6.99
CA GLU A 150 7.63 -5.52 7.86
C GLU A 150 8.84 -6.35 8.32
N HIS A 151 8.62 -7.60 8.72
CA HIS A 151 9.71 -8.51 9.13
C HIS A 151 10.62 -8.86 7.97
N TYR A 152 10.09 -9.14 6.78
CA TYR A 152 10.91 -9.37 5.58
C TYR A 152 11.75 -8.15 5.23
N ILE A 153 11.20 -6.94 5.27
CA ILE A 153 11.94 -5.70 5.01
C ILE A 153 13.12 -5.54 5.99
N LYS A 154 12.88 -5.80 7.28
CA LYS A 154 13.95 -5.77 8.31
C LYS A 154 15.03 -6.81 8.04
N ALA A 155 14.64 -8.03 7.65
CA ALA A 155 15.58 -9.08 7.27
C ALA A 155 16.41 -8.69 6.04
N TYR A 156 15.78 -8.13 4.98
CA TYR A 156 16.50 -7.65 3.79
C TYR A 156 17.44 -6.49 4.10
N SER A 157 17.07 -5.64 5.05
CA SER A 157 17.97 -4.58 5.52
C SER A 157 19.20 -5.16 6.21
N ALA A 158 19.01 -6.12 7.11
CA ALA A 158 20.11 -6.75 7.84
C ALA A 158 21.04 -7.57 6.93
N LEU A 159 20.45 -8.34 5.99
CA LEU A 159 21.21 -9.25 5.13
C LEU A 159 21.87 -8.55 3.92
N TYR A 160 21.22 -7.52 3.35
CA TYR A 160 21.63 -6.94 2.08
C TYR A 160 21.82 -5.41 2.14
N GLY A 161 21.67 -4.79 3.30
CA GLY A 161 21.86 -3.35 3.49
C GLY A 161 20.80 -2.47 2.83
N LEU A 162 19.63 -3.03 2.46
CA LEU A 162 18.52 -2.26 1.87
C LEU A 162 17.97 -1.29 2.91
N LYS A 163 18.11 0.02 2.69
CA LYS A 163 17.51 1.02 3.57
C LYS A 163 15.99 0.98 3.44
N TYR A 164 15.27 1.25 4.53
CA TYR A 164 13.82 1.23 4.51
C TYR A 164 13.18 2.33 5.36
N THR A 165 11.91 2.55 5.10
CA THR A 165 10.95 3.24 5.97
C THR A 165 9.64 2.47 5.91
N ILE A 166 9.07 2.15 7.05
CA ILE A 166 7.77 1.50 7.18
C ILE A 166 6.80 2.55 7.70
N LEU A 167 5.69 2.76 6.99
CA LEU A 167 4.66 3.72 7.33
C LEU A 167 3.39 2.95 7.74
N ARG A 168 3.11 2.89 9.02
CA ARG A 168 1.87 2.30 9.57
C ARG A 168 0.76 3.34 9.47
N TYR A 169 0.08 3.37 8.32
CA TYR A 169 -0.99 4.32 8.10
C TYR A 169 -2.19 4.08 9.01
N GLY A 170 -2.73 5.16 9.57
CA GLY A 170 -4.08 5.19 10.09
C GLY A 170 -5.10 5.31 8.95
N ASN A 171 -6.31 5.83 9.24
CA ASN A 171 -7.30 6.07 8.20
C ASN A 171 -6.90 7.26 7.33
N VAL A 172 -6.46 6.96 6.11
CA VAL A 172 -6.14 7.98 5.10
C VAL A 172 -7.43 8.41 4.40
N TYR A 173 -7.58 9.70 4.14
CA TYR A 173 -8.67 10.25 3.35
C TYR A 173 -8.17 11.36 2.41
N GLY A 174 -8.90 11.61 1.32
CA GLY A 174 -8.53 12.67 0.39
C GLY A 174 -9.02 12.44 -1.04
N PRO A 175 -8.51 13.25 -2.00
CA PRO A 175 -8.89 13.17 -3.40
C PRO A 175 -8.69 11.79 -4.01
N ARG A 176 -9.61 11.36 -4.88
CA ARG A 176 -9.59 10.06 -5.58
C ARG A 176 -9.90 8.84 -4.70
N GLN A 177 -10.31 9.05 -3.45
CA GLN A 177 -10.80 7.95 -2.63
C GLN A 177 -12.17 7.51 -3.12
N ASP A 178 -12.36 6.19 -3.30
CA ASP A 178 -13.66 5.63 -3.64
C ASP A 178 -14.54 5.59 -2.38
N VAL A 179 -15.62 6.36 -2.39
CA VAL A 179 -16.58 6.44 -1.27
C VAL A 179 -17.42 5.18 -1.09
N ASN A 180 -17.48 4.31 -2.11
CA ASN A 180 -18.22 3.06 -2.10
C ASN A 180 -17.33 1.83 -1.83
N GLY A 181 -16.01 2.02 -1.77
CA GLY A 181 -15.03 0.96 -1.48
C GLY A 181 -14.74 0.79 0.00
N GLU A 182 -13.56 0.29 0.34
CA GLU A 182 -13.03 0.27 1.72
C GLU A 182 -12.67 1.69 2.20
N ALA A 183 -13.69 2.55 2.29
CA ALA A 183 -13.51 3.94 2.67
C ALA A 183 -13.64 4.10 4.19
N GLY A 184 -12.76 4.92 4.77
CA GLY A 184 -12.93 5.36 6.15
C GLY A 184 -14.13 6.30 6.30
N VAL A 185 -14.59 6.46 7.53
CA VAL A 185 -15.79 7.24 7.90
C VAL A 185 -15.82 8.65 7.27
N VAL A 186 -14.68 9.31 7.16
CA VAL A 186 -14.58 10.66 6.58
C VAL A 186 -15.05 10.70 5.13
N ALA A 187 -14.54 9.78 4.29
CA ALA A 187 -14.92 9.74 2.87
C ALA A 187 -16.40 9.36 2.69
N ILE A 188 -16.90 8.41 3.50
CA ILE A 188 -18.31 8.01 3.47
C ILE A 188 -19.21 9.20 3.83
N PHE A 189 -18.87 9.96 4.86
CA PHE A 189 -19.64 11.12 5.30
C PHE A 189 -19.64 12.22 4.25
N ILE A 190 -18.46 12.59 3.74
CA ILE A 190 -18.36 13.58 2.67
C ILE A 190 -19.20 13.16 1.46
N GLY A 191 -19.10 11.88 1.04
CA GLY A 191 -19.87 11.36 -0.07
C GLY A 191 -21.39 11.41 0.16
N LYS A 192 -21.86 11.11 1.36
CA LYS A 192 -23.30 11.24 1.73
C LYS A 192 -23.74 12.70 1.78
N MET A 193 -22.97 13.57 2.42
CA MET A 193 -23.26 15.01 2.52
C MET A 193 -23.35 15.68 1.15
N THR A 194 -22.39 15.39 0.25
CA THR A 194 -22.41 15.95 -1.11
C THR A 194 -23.56 15.41 -1.97
N ALA A 195 -24.08 14.23 -1.63
CA ALA A 195 -25.23 13.62 -2.29
C ALA A 195 -26.57 13.96 -1.62
N ASN A 196 -26.60 14.87 -0.62
CA ASN A 196 -27.78 15.19 0.21
C ASN A 196 -28.47 13.94 0.80
N LYS A 197 -27.68 12.96 1.25
CA LYS A 197 -28.17 11.73 1.90
C LYS A 197 -27.94 11.78 3.39
N ASP A 198 -28.88 11.17 4.14
CA ASP A 198 -28.78 11.09 5.60
C ASP A 198 -27.54 10.33 6.07
N ILE A 199 -26.91 10.84 7.11
CA ILE A 199 -25.78 10.19 7.78
C ILE A 199 -26.37 9.49 9.02
N LEU A 200 -26.45 8.15 8.96
CA LEU A 200 -26.82 7.34 10.11
C LEU A 200 -25.56 6.93 10.86
N PHE A 201 -25.49 7.28 12.12
CA PHE A 201 -24.46 6.83 13.06
C PHE A 201 -25.08 5.73 13.94
N SER A 202 -24.65 4.49 13.80
CA SER A 202 -24.95 3.46 14.79
C SER A 202 -23.73 3.23 15.66
N VAL A 203 -23.82 3.59 16.92
CA VAL A 203 -22.83 3.19 17.93
C VAL A 203 -23.36 1.92 18.59
N THR A 204 -22.76 0.78 18.32
CA THR A 204 -23.04 -0.43 19.08
C THR A 204 -22.22 -0.32 20.36
N VAL A 205 -22.86 0.00 21.48
CA VAL A 205 -22.25 -0.10 22.79
C VAL A 205 -22.40 -1.57 23.20
N ASN A 206 -21.34 -2.35 23.06
CA ASN A 206 -21.30 -3.68 23.70
C ASN A 206 -21.18 -3.45 25.20
N SER A 207 -22.23 -3.75 25.92
CA SER A 207 -22.28 -3.84 27.38
C SER A 207 -21.62 -5.12 27.86
#